data_b77d3e629dc6a6fbe3a1d82e791f7307
#
_entry.id   b77d3e629dc6a6fbe3a1d82e791f7307
#
_cell.length_a   1.000
_cell.length_b   1.000
_cell.length_c   1.000
_cell.angle_alpha   90.00
_cell.angle_beta   90.00
_cell.angle_gamma   90.00
#
_symmetry.space_group_name_H-M   'P 1'
#
loop_
_entity.id
_entity.type
_entity.pdbx_description
1 polymer ?
#
loop_
_entity_poly.entity_id
_entity_poly.type
_entity_poly.pdbx_seq_one_letter_code
_entity_poly.pdbx_strand_id
1 'polypeptide(L)'
;MAALIGVVLLGALGPAAAQARPAQAEAAATGLHISDGRLLEGNGNDFVMRGVNHAHTWYPGETQSLADIKSFGANTVRVVLSDGHRWTRNGPAEVAGIVADCRTNRLICVLEVHDTTGYGEDAAAGTLDHAADYWISLKDVLAGQEDYVIVNIGNEPWGNTDPAGWTAPTTAAVQKLRGAGFAHTIMVDAPNWGQDWQGVMRANAQAVYDADTTGNLIFSIHMYSVYNTAQAVTDYLNAFVNAGLPILIGEFGGPADQWGDPDEDTMMATAEQLDLGYLAWSWSGNTDPILDLAIDFDPSRLSSWGERIFHGANGIAQTSKEATVFGGGTPGDTQAPTAPGTPAASAVTATSATLSWTAATDNVAIAGYDVVRVNGTTETPVASSTTNSVTVTGLTAETAYSFAVYARDAAGNRSTRSATVSVTTDRTTPTPGVGCSVGYRVVGEWPGGFQGEITIRNTGTAAVNGWNLGFSFADGQTVSNMWGGTPTQSGATVSVAPAAYTAQIAVNGSVTVGFTGNKGAKNTAPAAFTLSGTACTTA
;
A
#
# COMPACT_ATOMS: atom_id res chain seq x y z
N MET A 1 62.01 38.83 -55.34
CA MET A 1 61.76 37.66 -54.49
C MET A 1 61.20 38.13 -53.22
N ALA A 2 59.87 38.05 -53.00
CA ALA A 2 59.16 38.45 -51.80
C ALA A 2 58.68 37.17 -51.09
N ALA A 3 59.13 37.01 -49.86
CA ALA A 3 58.72 35.89 -49.02
C ALA A 3 57.45 36.28 -48.26
N LEU A 4 56.37 35.53 -48.46
CA LEU A 4 55.16 35.61 -47.64
C LEU A 4 55.37 34.79 -46.35
N ILE A 5 55.24 35.43 -45.21
CA ILE A 5 55.18 34.79 -43.90
C ILE A 5 53.69 34.60 -43.58
N GLY A 6 53.23 33.37 -43.54
CA GLY A 6 51.89 33.00 -43.09
C GLY A 6 51.82 32.91 -41.55
N VAL A 7 50.98 33.72 -40.94
CA VAL A 7 50.67 33.63 -39.51
C VAL A 7 49.53 32.63 -39.31
N VAL A 8 49.81 31.54 -38.60
CA VAL A 8 48.78 30.57 -38.15
C VAL A 8 48.26 31.06 -36.81
N LEU A 9 46.99 31.51 -36.79
CA LEU A 9 46.27 31.75 -35.53
C LEU A 9 45.76 30.42 -34.98
N LEU A 10 46.37 29.94 -33.89
CA LEU A 10 45.78 28.90 -33.06
C LEU A 10 44.63 29.51 -32.24
N GLY A 11 43.37 29.23 -32.60
CA GLY A 11 42.23 29.51 -31.77
C GLY A 11 42.17 28.52 -30.62
N ALA A 12 42.32 28.99 -29.38
CA ALA A 12 42.08 28.23 -28.17
C ALA A 12 40.56 28.04 -28.01
N LEU A 13 40.06 26.81 -28.15
CA LEU A 13 38.73 26.44 -27.72
C LEU A 13 38.72 26.35 -26.20
N GLY A 14 38.12 27.36 -25.55
CA GLY A 14 37.83 27.30 -24.14
C GLY A 14 36.74 26.26 -23.83
N PRO A 15 36.73 25.70 -22.64
CA PRO A 15 35.68 24.76 -22.24
C PRO A 15 34.32 25.44 -22.32
N ALA A 16 33.37 24.78 -23.00
CA ALA A 16 31.96 25.20 -23.02
C ALA A 16 31.44 25.19 -21.57
N ALA A 17 31.04 26.34 -21.07
CA ALA A 17 30.34 26.42 -19.79
C ALA A 17 29.03 25.66 -19.91
N ALA A 18 28.84 24.64 -19.07
CA ALA A 18 27.56 23.98 -18.90
C ALA A 18 26.53 25.06 -18.50
N GLN A 19 25.54 25.28 -19.36
CA GLN A 19 24.43 26.18 -19.05
C GLN A 19 23.62 25.54 -17.93
N ALA A 20 23.62 26.16 -16.76
CA ALA A 20 22.72 25.80 -15.68
C ALA A 20 21.27 25.87 -16.19
N ARG A 21 20.55 24.78 -16.09
CA ARG A 21 19.11 24.68 -16.37
C ARG A 21 18.42 25.74 -15.48
N PRO A 22 17.48 26.56 -16.01
CA PRO A 22 16.70 27.43 -15.14
C PRO A 22 15.94 26.56 -14.15
N ALA A 23 16.05 26.86 -12.86
CA ALA A 23 15.27 26.22 -11.82
C ALA A 23 13.78 26.39 -12.18
N GLN A 24 13.16 25.32 -12.62
CA GLN A 24 11.72 25.23 -12.74
C GLN A 24 11.20 25.27 -11.31
N ALA A 25 10.29 26.21 -10.99
CA ALA A 25 9.63 26.22 -9.71
C ALA A 25 8.92 24.86 -9.55
N GLU A 26 9.47 23.98 -8.74
CA GLU A 26 8.88 22.70 -8.40
C GLU A 26 7.52 22.98 -7.78
N ALA A 27 6.46 22.49 -8.44
CA ALA A 27 5.22 22.23 -7.75
C ALA A 27 5.61 21.24 -6.63
N ALA A 28 5.24 21.55 -5.37
CA ALA A 28 5.56 20.69 -4.24
C ALA A 28 5.22 19.25 -4.61
N ALA A 29 6.23 18.38 -4.66
CA ALA A 29 6.06 16.99 -5.03
C ALA A 29 5.14 16.35 -3.99
N THR A 30 4.08 15.70 -4.44
CA THR A 30 3.22 14.93 -3.56
C THR A 30 3.82 13.53 -3.48
N GLY A 31 4.40 13.19 -2.32
CA GLY A 31 4.92 11.85 -2.04
C GLY A 31 6.42 11.67 -2.29
N LEU A 32 6.82 10.41 -2.35
CA LEU A 32 8.20 10.04 -2.65
C LEU A 32 8.62 10.58 -4.02
N HIS A 33 9.79 11.21 -4.09
CA HIS A 33 10.25 11.84 -5.32
C HIS A 33 11.78 11.91 -5.42
N ILE A 34 12.27 12.06 -6.66
CA ILE A 34 13.70 12.19 -6.92
C ILE A 34 14.08 13.67 -6.97
N SER A 35 15.11 14.04 -6.22
CA SER A 35 15.78 15.34 -6.30
C SER A 35 17.28 15.15 -6.15
N ASP A 36 18.07 15.80 -7.03
CA ASP A 36 19.53 15.74 -7.04
C ASP A 36 20.10 14.31 -7.00
N GLY A 37 19.46 13.38 -7.74
CA GLY A 37 19.87 11.99 -7.82
C GLY A 37 19.54 11.14 -6.58
N ARG A 38 18.77 11.66 -5.64
CA ARG A 38 18.38 10.99 -4.39
C ARG A 38 16.87 10.81 -4.30
N LEU A 39 16.43 9.77 -3.60
CA LEU A 39 15.03 9.57 -3.26
C LEU A 39 14.70 10.35 -1.98
N LEU A 40 13.72 11.22 -2.07
CA LEU A 40 13.23 12.02 -0.95
C LEU A 40 11.78 11.63 -0.60
N GLU A 41 11.43 11.80 0.67
CA GLU A 41 10.05 11.76 1.14
C GLU A 41 9.29 13.04 0.75
N GLY A 42 7.97 13.05 0.80
CA GLY A 42 7.14 14.22 0.49
C GLY A 42 7.45 15.48 1.30
N ASN A 43 8.09 15.34 2.45
CA ASN A 43 8.56 16.45 3.29
C ASN A 43 10.00 16.92 2.97
N GLY A 44 10.65 16.30 1.97
CA GLY A 44 12.01 16.62 1.53
C GLY A 44 13.14 15.94 2.30
N ASN A 45 12.84 15.03 3.24
CA ASN A 45 13.87 14.24 3.90
C ASN A 45 14.40 13.15 2.97
N ASP A 46 15.69 12.84 3.07
CA ASP A 46 16.27 11.68 2.36
C ASP A 46 15.67 10.37 2.85
N PHE A 47 15.33 9.50 1.91
CA PHE A 47 14.89 8.15 2.18
C PHE A 47 15.79 7.12 1.50
N VAL A 48 16.51 6.33 2.30
CA VAL A 48 17.39 5.27 1.82
C VAL A 48 16.73 3.93 2.09
N MET A 49 16.38 3.22 1.01
CA MET A 49 15.73 1.91 1.10
C MET A 49 16.67 0.87 1.71
N ARG A 50 16.19 0.18 2.73
CA ARG A 50 16.83 -0.97 3.37
C ARG A 50 15.78 -2.07 3.52
N GLY A 51 15.82 -3.06 2.65
CA GLY A 51 14.76 -4.04 2.61
C GLY A 51 15.08 -5.32 1.87
N VAL A 52 14.02 -6.07 1.61
CA VAL A 52 14.09 -7.37 0.97
C VAL A 52 12.95 -7.52 -0.04
N ASN A 53 13.08 -8.49 -0.94
CA ASN A 53 12.04 -8.90 -1.86
C ASN A 53 11.13 -9.95 -1.20
N HIS A 54 9.82 -9.89 -1.49
CA HIS A 54 8.82 -10.86 -1.03
C HIS A 54 8.06 -11.46 -2.21
N ALA A 55 8.10 -12.77 -2.31
CA ALA A 55 7.60 -13.56 -3.44
C ALA A 55 6.07 -13.74 -3.43
N HIS A 56 5.29 -12.66 -3.29
CA HIS A 56 3.86 -12.67 -3.03
C HIS A 56 3.04 -13.43 -4.08
N THR A 57 3.28 -13.19 -5.38
CA THR A 57 2.46 -13.82 -6.44
C THR A 57 2.47 -15.35 -6.40
N TRP A 58 3.55 -15.95 -5.88
CA TRP A 58 3.69 -17.40 -5.72
C TRP A 58 3.21 -17.90 -4.35
N TYR A 59 3.24 -17.02 -3.34
CA TYR A 59 2.90 -17.33 -1.94
C TYR A 59 1.89 -16.33 -1.36
N PRO A 60 0.70 -16.17 -1.97
CA PRO A 60 -0.26 -15.14 -1.55
C PRO A 60 -0.88 -15.39 -0.16
N GLY A 61 -0.67 -16.58 0.40
CA GLY A 61 -1.09 -16.93 1.76
C GLY A 61 -0.15 -16.47 2.86
N GLU A 62 1.09 -16.09 2.53
CA GLU A 62 2.14 -15.71 3.48
C GLU A 62 2.01 -14.23 3.90
N THR A 63 0.84 -13.85 4.37
CA THR A 63 0.49 -12.46 4.72
C THR A 63 1.25 -11.93 5.94
N GLN A 64 1.76 -12.83 6.81
CA GLN A 64 2.56 -12.46 7.98
C GLN A 64 3.97 -11.97 7.59
N SER A 65 4.47 -12.33 6.42
CA SER A 65 5.84 -12.04 5.96
C SER A 65 6.22 -10.55 6.06
N LEU A 66 5.29 -9.63 5.80
CA LEU A 66 5.58 -8.19 5.87
C LEU A 66 5.86 -7.74 7.32
N ALA A 67 5.10 -8.25 8.28
CA ALA A 67 5.31 -7.98 9.69
C ALA A 67 6.63 -8.60 10.18
N ASP A 68 6.94 -9.81 9.72
CA ASP A 68 8.17 -10.51 10.06
C ASP A 68 9.39 -9.77 9.49
N ILE A 69 9.37 -9.38 8.22
CA ILE A 69 10.40 -8.54 7.57
C ILE A 69 10.61 -7.24 8.36
N LYS A 70 9.52 -6.57 8.75
CA LYS A 70 9.59 -5.36 9.59
C LYS A 70 10.24 -5.61 10.93
N SER A 71 10.01 -6.76 11.55
CA SER A 71 10.56 -7.10 12.88
C SER A 71 12.08 -7.13 12.89
N PHE A 72 12.71 -7.37 11.73
CA PHE A 72 14.16 -7.31 11.54
C PHE A 72 14.67 -5.89 11.17
N GLY A 73 13.80 -4.88 11.20
CA GLY A 73 14.18 -3.49 11.02
C GLY A 73 14.09 -2.96 9.59
N ALA A 74 13.59 -3.72 8.62
CA ALA A 74 13.41 -3.22 7.27
C ALA A 74 12.51 -1.98 7.22
N ASN A 75 12.80 -1.05 6.30
CA ASN A 75 11.98 0.11 6.01
C ASN A 75 11.25 0.01 4.67
N THR A 76 11.62 -0.97 3.85
CA THR A 76 11.08 -1.18 2.50
C THR A 76 10.87 -2.68 2.25
N VAL A 77 9.87 -3.02 1.48
CA VAL A 77 9.68 -4.35 0.89
C VAL A 77 9.36 -4.20 -0.60
N ARG A 78 10.04 -5.00 -1.44
CA ARG A 78 9.69 -5.12 -2.86
C ARG A 78 8.82 -6.35 -3.03
N VAL A 79 7.58 -6.14 -3.46
CA VAL A 79 6.54 -7.18 -3.52
C VAL A 79 6.35 -7.63 -4.96
N VAL A 80 6.64 -8.91 -5.19
CA VAL A 80 6.49 -9.58 -6.48
C VAL A 80 5.02 -9.78 -6.81
N LEU A 81 4.55 -9.18 -7.91
CA LEU A 81 3.21 -9.31 -8.44
C LEU A 81 3.24 -9.92 -9.85
N SER A 82 2.06 -10.33 -10.33
CA SER A 82 1.84 -10.77 -11.71
C SER A 82 0.73 -9.94 -12.37
N ASP A 83 0.97 -9.56 -13.63
CA ASP A 83 -0.03 -8.91 -14.50
C ASP A 83 -0.99 -9.92 -15.16
N GLY A 84 -0.73 -11.23 -14.98
CA GLY A 84 -1.51 -12.32 -15.52
C GLY A 84 -0.98 -12.86 -16.85
N HIS A 85 0.16 -12.37 -17.33
CA HIS A 85 0.77 -12.90 -18.56
C HIS A 85 1.41 -14.28 -18.34
N ARG A 86 2.14 -14.42 -17.23
CA ARG A 86 2.88 -15.65 -16.91
C ARG A 86 2.31 -16.41 -15.73
N TRP A 87 1.83 -15.72 -14.71
CA TRP A 87 1.26 -16.32 -13.49
C TRP A 87 -0.14 -15.78 -13.21
N THR A 88 -0.69 -16.15 -12.06
CA THR A 88 -2.02 -15.66 -11.64
C THR A 88 -1.97 -14.16 -11.40
N ARG A 89 -2.84 -13.41 -12.08
CA ARG A 89 -2.92 -11.95 -11.94
C ARG A 89 -3.32 -11.55 -10.52
N ASN A 90 -2.53 -10.67 -9.91
CA ASN A 90 -2.91 -10.01 -8.68
C ASN A 90 -3.89 -8.87 -8.97
N GLY A 91 -5.12 -8.98 -8.46
CA GLY A 91 -6.21 -8.05 -8.75
C GLY A 91 -6.22 -6.80 -7.86
N PRO A 92 -7.07 -5.79 -8.17
CA PRO A 92 -7.11 -4.53 -7.42
C PRO A 92 -7.36 -4.68 -5.92
N ALA A 93 -8.24 -5.61 -5.51
CA ALA A 93 -8.55 -5.83 -4.09
C ALA A 93 -7.35 -6.41 -3.33
N GLU A 94 -6.61 -7.32 -3.96
CA GLU A 94 -5.42 -7.93 -3.40
C GLU A 94 -4.29 -6.90 -3.27
N VAL A 95 -4.03 -6.12 -4.32
CA VAL A 95 -3.02 -5.05 -4.29
C VAL A 95 -3.36 -3.99 -3.25
N ALA A 96 -4.64 -3.63 -3.09
CA ALA A 96 -5.08 -2.72 -2.02
C ALA A 96 -4.78 -3.30 -0.62
N GLY A 97 -4.97 -4.62 -0.44
CA GLY A 97 -4.60 -5.33 0.79
C GLY A 97 -3.10 -5.25 1.07
N ILE A 98 -2.26 -5.55 0.06
CA ILE A 98 -0.80 -5.48 0.18
C ILE A 98 -0.33 -4.07 0.58
N VAL A 99 -0.86 -3.02 -0.07
CA VAL A 99 -0.54 -1.63 0.27
C VAL A 99 -0.95 -1.31 1.70
N ALA A 100 -2.13 -1.77 2.15
CA ALA A 100 -2.58 -1.59 3.52
C ALA A 100 -1.69 -2.32 4.53
N ASP A 101 -1.23 -3.53 4.20
CA ASP A 101 -0.33 -4.32 5.04
C ASP A 101 1.07 -3.69 5.11
N CYS A 102 1.62 -3.19 3.99
CA CYS A 102 2.85 -2.40 3.99
C CYS A 102 2.73 -1.20 4.95
N ARG A 103 1.66 -0.42 4.83
CA ARG A 103 1.42 0.76 5.68
C ARG A 103 1.23 0.39 7.15
N THR A 104 0.49 -0.68 7.44
CA THR A 104 0.30 -1.20 8.80
C THR A 104 1.63 -1.58 9.44
N ASN A 105 2.52 -2.17 8.66
CA ASN A 105 3.86 -2.56 9.09
C ASN A 105 4.91 -1.46 8.91
N ARG A 106 4.50 -0.23 8.52
CA ARG A 106 5.40 0.92 8.40
C ARG A 106 6.56 0.64 7.43
N LEU A 107 6.23 0.04 6.27
CA LEU A 107 7.14 -0.27 5.17
C LEU A 107 6.77 0.56 3.94
N ILE A 108 7.75 1.12 3.27
CA ILE A 108 7.58 1.60 1.89
C ILE A 108 7.44 0.38 0.99
N CYS A 109 6.42 0.40 0.15
CA CYS A 109 6.04 -0.72 -0.71
C CYS A 109 6.55 -0.47 -2.13
N VAL A 110 7.53 -1.21 -2.59
CA VAL A 110 7.90 -1.27 -4.01
C VAL A 110 7.08 -2.39 -4.64
N LEU A 111 6.12 -2.06 -5.47
CA LEU A 111 5.30 -3.04 -6.19
C LEU A 111 5.91 -3.30 -7.56
N GLU A 112 6.13 -4.55 -7.96
CA GLU A 112 6.73 -4.90 -9.24
C GLU A 112 5.94 -5.99 -9.98
N VAL A 113 6.00 -5.99 -11.33
CA VAL A 113 5.45 -7.04 -12.20
C VAL A 113 6.56 -7.98 -12.65
N HIS A 114 6.50 -9.24 -12.22
CA HIS A 114 7.56 -10.22 -12.50
C HIS A 114 7.44 -10.90 -13.88
N ASP A 115 6.31 -10.74 -14.54
CA ASP A 115 6.00 -11.38 -15.83
C ASP A 115 6.93 -10.95 -16.97
N THR A 116 7.64 -9.83 -16.83
CA THR A 116 8.55 -9.30 -17.87
C THR A 116 9.94 -9.92 -17.86
N THR A 117 10.26 -10.74 -16.84
CA THR A 117 11.59 -11.31 -16.62
C THR A 117 12.11 -12.06 -17.84
N GLY A 118 13.23 -11.57 -18.39
CA GLY A 118 13.92 -12.19 -19.52
C GLY A 118 13.23 -12.00 -20.87
N TYR A 119 12.37 -10.99 -21.04
CA TYR A 119 11.72 -10.71 -22.34
C TYR A 119 12.73 -10.69 -23.51
N GLY A 120 12.31 -11.23 -24.66
CA GLY A 120 13.14 -11.38 -25.85
C GLY A 120 14.02 -12.63 -25.85
N GLU A 121 14.19 -13.29 -24.71
CA GLU A 121 14.94 -14.55 -24.55
C GLU A 121 14.05 -15.66 -24.00
N ASP A 122 13.28 -15.38 -22.92
CA ASP A 122 12.25 -16.28 -22.39
C ASP A 122 10.92 -16.04 -23.15
N ALA A 123 10.44 -17.07 -23.85
CA ALA A 123 9.19 -16.99 -24.61
C ALA A 123 7.94 -16.79 -23.74
N ALA A 124 8.02 -17.06 -22.44
CA ALA A 124 6.94 -16.85 -21.49
C ALA A 124 6.90 -15.43 -20.91
N ALA A 125 7.91 -14.60 -21.17
CA ALA A 125 7.98 -13.25 -20.64
C ALA A 125 7.04 -12.27 -21.34
N GLY A 126 6.38 -11.44 -20.57
CA GLY A 126 5.52 -10.34 -21.02
C GLY A 126 6.31 -9.10 -21.46
N THR A 127 5.61 -8.15 -22.09
CA THR A 127 6.19 -6.86 -22.49
C THR A 127 6.00 -5.80 -21.39
N LEU A 128 6.90 -4.80 -21.38
CA LEU A 128 6.70 -3.60 -20.52
C LEU A 128 5.42 -2.83 -20.87
N ASP A 129 4.95 -2.89 -22.12
CA ASP A 129 3.68 -2.25 -22.51
C ASP A 129 2.48 -2.90 -21.83
N HIS A 130 2.46 -4.24 -21.74
CA HIS A 130 1.43 -5.00 -21.03
C HIS A 130 1.50 -4.74 -19.51
N ALA A 131 2.69 -4.72 -18.94
CA ALA A 131 2.89 -4.37 -17.54
C ALA A 131 2.40 -2.94 -17.23
N ALA A 132 2.65 -1.97 -18.14
CA ALA A 132 2.11 -0.62 -17.99
C ALA A 132 0.57 -0.58 -18.03
N ASP A 133 -0.08 -1.39 -18.87
CA ASP A 133 -1.55 -1.53 -18.88
C ASP A 133 -2.08 -2.11 -17.57
N TYR A 134 -1.36 -3.07 -16.99
CA TYR A 134 -1.71 -3.60 -15.67
C TYR A 134 -1.67 -2.49 -14.61
N TRP A 135 -0.60 -1.70 -14.53
CA TRP A 135 -0.50 -0.58 -13.59
C TRP A 135 -1.63 0.43 -13.79
N ILE A 136 -1.96 0.76 -15.04
CA ILE A 136 -3.08 1.68 -15.35
C ILE A 136 -4.41 1.11 -14.83
N SER A 137 -4.61 -0.20 -14.89
CA SER A 137 -5.80 -0.87 -14.34
C SER A 137 -5.89 -0.79 -12.80
N LEU A 138 -4.79 -0.53 -12.12
CA LEU A 138 -4.69 -0.37 -10.67
C LEU A 138 -4.68 1.09 -10.22
N LYS A 139 -4.83 2.05 -11.14
CA LYS A 139 -4.70 3.47 -10.85
C LYS A 139 -5.56 3.92 -9.66
N ASP A 140 -6.80 3.47 -9.58
CA ASP A 140 -7.72 3.86 -8.51
C ASP A 140 -7.29 3.33 -7.12
N VAL A 141 -6.56 2.22 -7.09
CA VAL A 141 -5.99 1.63 -5.86
C VAL A 141 -4.75 2.41 -5.42
N LEU A 142 -3.93 2.86 -6.38
CA LEU A 142 -2.65 3.47 -6.13
C LEU A 142 -2.73 4.99 -5.93
N ALA A 143 -3.79 5.65 -6.45
CA ALA A 143 -3.97 7.09 -6.30
C ALA A 143 -4.02 7.51 -4.82
N GLY A 144 -3.19 8.51 -4.44
CA GLY A 144 -3.05 8.98 -3.06
C GLY A 144 -2.15 8.07 -2.21
N GLN A 145 -1.39 7.14 -2.82
CA GLN A 145 -0.40 6.30 -2.15
C GLN A 145 1.04 6.71 -2.47
N GLU A 146 1.25 7.88 -3.06
CA GLU A 146 2.55 8.37 -3.55
C GLU A 146 3.60 8.51 -2.43
N ASP A 147 3.17 8.67 -1.17
CA ASP A 147 4.05 8.68 0.01
C ASP A 147 4.51 7.27 0.44
N TYR A 148 3.84 6.22 -0.03
CA TYR A 148 3.98 4.85 0.50
C TYR A 148 4.38 3.83 -0.55
N VAL A 149 4.17 4.14 -1.84
CA VAL A 149 4.31 3.19 -2.94
C VAL A 149 5.23 3.72 -4.02
N ILE A 150 6.17 2.86 -4.44
CA ILE A 150 6.99 3.01 -5.64
C ILE A 150 6.50 1.96 -6.65
N VAL A 151 6.34 2.36 -7.91
CA VAL A 151 5.90 1.47 -8.98
C VAL A 151 7.11 1.02 -9.80
N ASN A 152 7.51 -0.23 -9.65
CA ASN A 152 8.52 -0.88 -10.48
C ASN A 152 7.82 -1.50 -11.69
N ILE A 153 8.01 -0.93 -12.88
CA ILE A 153 7.18 -1.22 -14.05
C ILE A 153 7.18 -2.71 -14.39
N GLY A 154 8.37 -3.33 -14.40
CA GLY A 154 8.51 -4.75 -14.68
C GLY A 154 9.93 -5.23 -14.35
N ASN A 155 9.99 -6.45 -13.82
CA ASN A 155 11.22 -7.11 -13.41
C ASN A 155 12.06 -7.51 -14.62
N GLU A 156 13.36 -7.22 -14.61
CA GLU A 156 14.38 -7.73 -15.56
C GLU A 156 13.89 -7.75 -17.02
N PRO A 157 13.43 -6.62 -17.57
CA PRO A 157 12.56 -6.58 -18.74
C PRO A 157 13.25 -6.90 -20.08
N TRP A 158 14.47 -7.41 -20.06
CA TRP A 158 15.22 -7.88 -21.23
C TRP A 158 16.26 -8.93 -20.84
N GLY A 159 16.26 -10.04 -21.58
CA GLY A 159 17.31 -11.06 -21.48
C GLY A 159 18.62 -10.64 -22.16
N ASN A 160 19.46 -11.62 -22.51
CA ASN A 160 20.77 -11.39 -23.16
C ASN A 160 20.67 -11.24 -24.67
N THR A 161 19.53 -11.62 -25.26
CA THR A 161 19.29 -11.50 -26.70
C THR A 161 18.84 -10.07 -27.02
N ASP A 162 19.65 -9.33 -27.79
CA ASP A 162 19.39 -7.96 -28.21
C ASP A 162 19.02 -6.99 -27.06
N PRO A 163 19.84 -6.87 -26.01
CA PRO A 163 19.52 -6.02 -24.86
C PRO A 163 19.42 -4.52 -25.23
N ALA A 164 19.93 -4.09 -26.38
CA ALA A 164 19.76 -2.73 -26.90
C ALA A 164 18.27 -2.38 -27.13
N GLY A 165 17.41 -3.39 -27.29
CA GLY A 165 15.97 -3.24 -27.36
C GLY A 165 15.31 -2.68 -26.08
N TRP A 166 16.01 -2.64 -24.94
CA TRP A 166 15.50 -2.19 -23.65
C TRP A 166 15.08 -0.70 -23.63
N THR A 167 15.86 0.19 -24.24
CA THR A 167 15.73 1.65 -24.06
C THR A 167 14.38 2.20 -24.54
N ALA A 168 13.94 1.86 -25.74
CA ALA A 168 12.73 2.43 -26.32
C ALA A 168 11.44 1.96 -25.62
N PRO A 169 11.23 0.66 -25.35
CA PRO A 169 10.06 0.20 -24.59
C PRO A 169 10.03 0.70 -23.15
N THR A 170 11.18 0.82 -22.47
CA THR A 170 11.26 1.38 -21.12
C THR A 170 10.82 2.84 -21.13
N THR A 171 11.33 3.64 -22.06
CA THR A 171 10.89 5.03 -22.26
C THR A 171 9.39 5.11 -22.53
N ALA A 172 8.87 4.27 -23.43
CA ALA A 172 7.46 4.26 -23.79
C ALA A 172 6.56 3.88 -22.59
N ALA A 173 6.97 2.91 -21.79
CA ALA A 173 6.22 2.49 -20.59
C ALA A 173 6.18 3.59 -19.54
N VAL A 174 7.30 4.28 -19.26
CA VAL A 174 7.35 5.44 -18.38
C VAL A 174 6.40 6.54 -18.87
N GLN A 175 6.48 6.91 -20.15
CA GLN A 175 5.61 7.93 -20.73
C GLN A 175 4.13 7.53 -20.71
N LYS A 176 3.82 6.25 -20.91
CA LYS A 176 2.46 5.70 -20.84
C LYS A 176 1.87 5.86 -19.42
N LEU A 177 2.63 5.55 -18.39
CA LEU A 177 2.21 5.73 -16.99
C LEU A 177 2.04 7.22 -16.64
N ARG A 178 2.98 8.08 -17.05
CA ARG A 178 2.85 9.54 -16.84
C ARG A 178 1.64 10.11 -17.59
N GLY A 179 1.41 9.68 -18.83
CA GLY A 179 0.23 10.04 -19.63
C GLY A 179 -1.08 9.58 -18.97
N ALA A 180 -1.07 8.47 -18.24
CA ALA A 180 -2.19 8.00 -17.44
C ALA A 180 -2.34 8.75 -16.10
N GLY A 181 -1.40 9.62 -15.74
CA GLY A 181 -1.45 10.48 -14.55
C GLY A 181 -0.86 9.85 -13.28
N PHE A 182 0.08 8.92 -13.41
CA PHE A 182 0.85 8.41 -12.28
C PHE A 182 1.87 9.47 -11.82
N ALA A 183 1.80 9.87 -10.55
CA ALA A 183 2.75 10.78 -9.89
C ALA A 183 3.81 10.02 -9.07
N HIS A 184 3.62 8.73 -8.81
CA HIS A 184 4.54 7.88 -8.05
C HIS A 184 5.97 7.94 -8.57
N THR A 185 6.95 7.72 -7.69
CA THR A 185 8.29 7.32 -8.14
C THR A 185 8.17 6.06 -8.97
N ILE A 186 8.69 6.11 -10.21
CA ILE A 186 8.74 4.95 -11.10
C ILE A 186 10.13 4.34 -11.00
N MET A 187 10.19 3.02 -10.79
CA MET A 187 11.41 2.24 -10.81
C MET A 187 11.49 1.47 -12.13
N VAL A 188 12.68 1.46 -12.75
CA VAL A 188 12.95 0.71 -13.98
C VAL A 188 14.17 -0.18 -13.80
N ASP A 189 14.00 -1.47 -14.10
CA ASP A 189 15.05 -2.45 -13.96
C ASP A 189 15.94 -2.51 -15.21
N ALA A 190 17.18 -2.91 -15.01
CA ALA A 190 18.16 -3.08 -16.06
C ALA A 190 17.84 -4.28 -16.99
N PRO A 191 18.34 -4.25 -18.24
CA PRO A 191 18.36 -5.42 -19.12
C PRO A 191 19.42 -6.46 -18.69
N ASN A 192 19.61 -7.49 -19.52
CA ASN A 192 20.52 -8.61 -19.25
C ASN A 192 20.18 -9.35 -17.96
N TRP A 193 18.89 -9.72 -17.81
CA TRP A 193 18.40 -10.33 -16.57
C TRP A 193 18.74 -9.46 -15.35
N GLY A 194 18.39 -8.18 -15.45
CA GLY A 194 18.60 -7.19 -14.39
C GLY A 194 20.05 -6.76 -14.16
N GLN A 195 21.04 -7.42 -14.73
CA GLN A 195 22.45 -7.26 -14.37
C GLN A 195 23.25 -6.28 -15.25
N ASP A 196 22.68 -5.81 -16.36
CA ASP A 196 23.28 -4.83 -17.29
C ASP A 196 24.77 -5.07 -17.62
N TRP A 197 25.21 -6.31 -17.68
CA TRP A 197 26.63 -6.64 -17.89
C TRP A 197 27.18 -6.14 -19.23
N GLN A 198 26.29 -5.84 -20.20
CA GLN A 198 26.66 -5.18 -21.46
C GLN A 198 26.63 -3.64 -21.36
N GLY A 199 26.19 -3.07 -20.25
CA GLY A 199 26.19 -1.63 -19.99
C GLY A 199 25.14 -0.84 -20.78
N VAL A 200 24.05 -1.47 -21.18
CA VAL A 200 22.98 -0.83 -21.97
C VAL A 200 22.22 0.20 -21.15
N MET A 201 21.77 -0.16 -19.93
CA MET A 201 21.14 0.80 -19.03
C MET A 201 22.11 1.92 -18.68
N ARG A 202 23.33 1.57 -18.27
CA ARG A 202 24.36 2.57 -17.91
C ARG A 202 24.63 3.56 -19.06
N ALA A 203 24.61 3.12 -20.32
CA ALA A 203 24.86 3.98 -21.47
C ALA A 203 23.65 4.85 -21.86
N ASN A 204 22.43 4.44 -21.55
CA ASN A 204 21.19 5.08 -21.98
C ASN A 204 20.34 5.66 -20.84
N ALA A 205 20.78 5.52 -19.59
CA ALA A 205 20.02 5.95 -18.42
C ALA A 205 19.63 7.44 -18.48
N GLN A 206 20.55 8.32 -18.91
CA GLN A 206 20.24 9.74 -19.07
C GLN A 206 19.07 9.98 -20.04
N ALA A 207 19.05 9.28 -21.17
CA ALA A 207 17.98 9.46 -22.17
C ALA A 207 16.62 8.96 -21.64
N VAL A 208 16.60 7.85 -20.88
CA VAL A 208 15.39 7.34 -20.22
C VAL A 208 14.93 8.30 -19.12
N TYR A 209 15.84 8.82 -18.32
CA TYR A 209 15.53 9.79 -17.27
C TYR A 209 14.95 11.10 -17.82
N ASP A 210 15.55 11.64 -18.89
CA ASP A 210 15.10 12.86 -19.55
C ASP A 210 13.73 12.72 -20.23
N ALA A 211 13.32 11.49 -20.54
CA ALA A 211 12.01 11.19 -21.11
C ALA A 211 10.87 11.21 -20.07
N ASP A 212 11.18 11.10 -18.80
CA ASP A 212 10.22 11.34 -17.71
C ASP A 212 10.10 12.85 -17.46
N THR A 213 9.01 13.44 -17.90
CA THR A 213 8.76 14.89 -17.74
C THR A 213 8.65 15.35 -16.30
N THR A 214 8.45 14.42 -15.36
CA THR A 214 8.38 14.72 -13.92
C THR A 214 9.73 14.61 -13.22
N GLY A 215 10.70 13.89 -13.83
CA GLY A 215 11.99 13.60 -13.22
C GLY A 215 11.90 12.68 -11.99
N ASN A 216 10.79 11.98 -11.82
CA ASN A 216 10.55 11.12 -10.66
C ASN A 216 10.73 9.63 -11.02
N LEU A 217 11.92 9.28 -11.51
CA LEU A 217 12.31 7.94 -11.95
C LEU A 217 13.60 7.51 -11.26
N ILE A 218 13.67 6.26 -10.80
CA ILE A 218 14.86 5.64 -10.20
C ILE A 218 15.23 4.38 -10.95
N PHE A 219 16.54 4.16 -11.19
CA PHE A 219 17.08 2.97 -11.84
C PHE A 219 17.35 1.87 -10.81
N SER A 220 17.09 0.63 -11.21
CA SER A 220 17.28 -0.58 -10.41
C SER A 220 18.26 -1.51 -11.12
N ILE A 221 19.33 -1.88 -10.42
CA ILE A 221 20.30 -2.89 -10.87
C ILE A 221 20.17 -4.13 -10.01
N HIS A 222 20.22 -5.31 -10.63
CA HIS A 222 20.26 -6.59 -9.94
C HIS A 222 21.70 -7.10 -9.92
N MET A 223 22.25 -7.27 -8.72
CA MET A 223 23.65 -7.62 -8.56
C MET A 223 23.81 -9.07 -8.09
N TYR A 224 24.12 -9.93 -9.04
CA TYR A 224 24.44 -11.33 -8.83
C TYR A 224 25.87 -11.64 -9.30
N SER A 225 26.11 -12.80 -9.86
CA SER A 225 27.44 -13.31 -10.20
C SER A 225 28.29 -12.43 -11.12
N VAL A 226 27.70 -11.53 -11.90
CA VAL A 226 28.44 -10.54 -12.71
C VAL A 226 29.22 -9.55 -11.81
N TYR A 227 28.71 -9.31 -10.61
CA TYR A 227 29.29 -8.39 -9.63
C TYR A 227 30.07 -9.14 -8.55
N ASN A 228 31.07 -9.92 -8.97
CA ASN A 228 31.89 -10.78 -8.13
C ASN A 228 33.22 -10.13 -7.69
N THR A 229 33.38 -8.84 -7.89
CA THR A 229 34.56 -8.08 -7.45
C THR A 229 34.16 -6.70 -6.99
N ALA A 230 34.87 -6.18 -6.00
CA ALA A 230 34.67 -4.83 -5.48
C ALA A 230 34.74 -3.75 -6.56
N GLN A 231 35.63 -3.94 -7.56
CA GLN A 231 35.74 -3.00 -8.69
C GLN A 231 34.49 -2.99 -9.57
N ALA A 232 33.92 -4.14 -9.90
CA ALA A 232 32.71 -4.23 -10.73
C ALA A 232 31.53 -3.53 -10.05
N VAL A 233 31.33 -3.76 -8.75
CA VAL A 233 30.28 -3.13 -7.95
C VAL A 233 30.46 -1.62 -7.89
N THR A 234 31.65 -1.17 -7.45
CA THR A 234 31.90 0.27 -7.22
C THR A 234 31.89 1.06 -8.52
N ASP A 235 32.44 0.54 -9.61
CA ASP A 235 32.44 1.23 -10.92
C ASP A 235 31.03 1.40 -11.46
N TYR A 236 30.17 0.40 -11.30
CA TYR A 236 28.81 0.48 -11.79
C TYR A 236 28.00 1.52 -11.02
N LEU A 237 27.96 1.44 -9.70
CA LEU A 237 27.20 2.37 -8.86
C LEU A 237 27.72 3.81 -8.96
N ASN A 238 29.04 4.00 -8.93
CA ASN A 238 29.63 5.34 -9.07
C ASN A 238 29.36 5.97 -10.45
N ALA A 239 29.16 5.18 -11.51
CA ALA A 239 28.83 5.75 -12.82
C ALA A 239 27.49 6.50 -12.80
N PHE A 240 26.47 5.99 -12.11
CA PHE A 240 25.20 6.67 -11.93
C PHE A 240 25.29 7.86 -11.00
N VAL A 241 25.91 7.69 -9.83
CA VAL A 241 26.09 8.79 -8.85
C VAL A 241 26.84 9.95 -9.45
N ASN A 242 27.94 9.69 -10.18
CA ASN A 242 28.73 10.73 -10.85
C ASN A 242 27.97 11.43 -12.00
N ALA A 243 26.98 10.75 -12.58
CA ALA A 243 26.08 11.33 -13.58
C ALA A 243 24.92 12.11 -12.95
N GLY A 244 24.76 12.08 -11.62
CA GLY A 244 23.60 12.65 -10.91
C GLY A 244 22.30 11.88 -11.15
N LEU A 245 22.41 10.60 -11.53
CA LEU A 245 21.26 9.74 -11.78
C LEU A 245 20.95 8.87 -10.58
N PRO A 246 19.68 8.76 -10.16
CA PRO A 246 19.27 7.94 -9.02
C PRO A 246 19.35 6.46 -9.36
N ILE A 247 19.98 5.67 -8.50
CA ILE A 247 20.09 4.22 -8.64
C ILE A 247 19.95 3.53 -7.28
N LEU A 248 19.44 2.29 -7.29
CA LEU A 248 19.49 1.37 -6.15
C LEU A 248 19.88 -0.03 -6.62
N ILE A 249 20.25 -0.88 -5.66
CA ILE A 249 20.37 -2.32 -5.88
C ILE A 249 19.00 -2.93 -5.59
N GLY A 250 18.21 -3.21 -6.66
CA GLY A 250 16.83 -3.70 -6.55
C GLY A 250 16.72 -5.17 -6.19
N GLU A 251 17.73 -5.95 -6.58
CA GLU A 251 17.93 -7.31 -6.14
C GLU A 251 19.42 -7.59 -6.00
N PHE A 252 19.77 -8.46 -5.05
CA PHE A 252 21.10 -9.06 -4.99
C PHE A 252 21.08 -10.34 -4.18
N GLY A 253 21.99 -11.27 -4.54
CA GLY A 253 22.31 -12.47 -3.79
C GLY A 253 23.72 -12.37 -3.22
N GLY A 254 24.01 -13.16 -2.18
CA GLY A 254 25.33 -13.25 -1.58
C GLY A 254 25.93 -14.65 -1.71
N PRO A 255 25.14 -15.73 -1.47
CA PRO A 255 25.71 -17.07 -1.54
C PRO A 255 26.20 -17.41 -2.96
N ALA A 256 27.39 -18.02 -3.00
CA ALA A 256 27.95 -18.54 -4.25
C ALA A 256 27.05 -19.63 -4.84
N ASP A 257 26.82 -19.53 -6.15
CA ASP A 257 26.05 -20.49 -6.94
C ASP A 257 26.84 -21.02 -8.14
N GLN A 258 26.16 -21.72 -9.06
CA GLN A 258 26.78 -22.25 -10.29
C GLN A 258 27.28 -21.15 -11.25
N TRP A 259 26.85 -19.89 -11.05
CA TRP A 259 27.17 -18.76 -11.94
C TRP A 259 28.28 -17.88 -11.37
N GLY A 260 28.55 -17.96 -10.06
CA GLY A 260 29.61 -17.20 -9.43
C GLY A 260 29.40 -16.96 -7.94
N ASP A 261 30.23 -16.09 -7.39
CA ASP A 261 30.24 -15.68 -5.99
C ASP A 261 30.10 -14.16 -5.96
N PRO A 262 28.88 -13.61 -5.78
CA PRO A 262 28.67 -12.17 -5.73
C PRO A 262 29.44 -11.54 -4.56
N ASP A 263 29.90 -10.29 -4.71
CA ASP A 263 30.59 -9.53 -3.66
C ASP A 263 29.56 -8.68 -2.87
N GLU A 264 28.67 -9.34 -2.13
CA GLU A 264 27.62 -8.69 -1.35
C GLU A 264 28.17 -7.79 -0.25
N ASP A 265 29.35 -8.08 0.26
CA ASP A 265 30.03 -7.22 1.23
C ASP A 265 30.32 -5.85 0.64
N THR A 266 30.86 -5.82 -0.58
CA THR A 266 31.11 -4.55 -1.29
C THR A 266 29.80 -3.89 -1.73
N MET A 267 28.78 -4.65 -2.16
CA MET A 267 27.48 -4.10 -2.53
C MET A 267 26.85 -3.32 -1.38
N MET A 268 26.75 -3.92 -0.20
CA MET A 268 26.16 -3.29 0.98
C MET A 268 27.03 -2.13 1.51
N ALA A 269 28.36 -2.29 1.51
CA ALA A 269 29.26 -1.23 1.95
C ALA A 269 29.25 -0.01 1.01
N THR A 270 29.19 -0.25 -0.32
CA THR A 270 29.13 0.85 -1.29
C THR A 270 27.78 1.54 -1.27
N ALA A 271 26.68 0.78 -1.12
CA ALA A 271 25.35 1.34 -0.98
C ALA A 271 25.26 2.25 0.27
N GLU A 272 25.81 1.82 1.41
CA GLU A 272 25.86 2.65 2.61
C GLU A 272 26.74 3.89 2.44
N GLN A 273 27.91 3.75 1.81
CA GLN A 273 28.82 4.87 1.57
C GLN A 273 28.23 5.95 0.65
N LEU A 274 27.41 5.56 -0.30
CA LEU A 274 26.84 6.42 -1.34
C LEU A 274 25.38 6.82 -1.06
N ASP A 275 24.82 6.45 0.11
CA ASP A 275 23.40 6.64 0.48
C ASP A 275 22.43 6.04 -0.54
N LEU A 276 22.78 4.88 -1.15
CA LEU A 276 21.94 4.15 -2.10
C LEU A 276 21.08 3.10 -1.41
N GLY A 277 19.89 2.85 -1.98
CA GLY A 277 19.02 1.78 -1.53
C GLY A 277 19.55 0.39 -1.89
N TYR A 278 19.19 -0.63 -1.09
CA TYR A 278 19.34 -2.03 -1.45
C TYR A 278 18.17 -2.89 -0.97
N LEU A 279 17.80 -3.91 -1.77
CA LEU A 279 16.72 -4.85 -1.52
C LEU A 279 17.22 -6.28 -1.78
N ALA A 280 17.48 -7.06 -0.74
CA ALA A 280 18.03 -8.41 -0.89
C ALA A 280 16.99 -9.38 -1.48
N TRP A 281 17.40 -10.29 -2.31
CA TRP A 281 16.60 -11.40 -2.79
C TRP A 281 16.83 -12.64 -1.93
N SER A 282 15.77 -13.29 -1.40
CA SER A 282 14.43 -12.82 -1.08
C SER A 282 13.98 -13.40 0.26
N TRP A 283 12.85 -12.96 0.83
CA TRP A 283 12.41 -13.38 2.17
C TRP A 283 12.36 -14.89 2.32
N SER A 284 11.65 -15.60 1.42
CA SER A 284 11.61 -17.08 1.42
C SER A 284 10.92 -17.60 0.15
N GLY A 285 11.01 -18.92 -0.09
CA GLY A 285 10.24 -19.61 -1.13
C GLY A 285 10.95 -19.71 -2.47
N ASN A 286 12.25 -19.49 -2.53
CA ASN A 286 13.02 -19.69 -3.76
C ASN A 286 13.08 -21.17 -4.16
N THR A 287 13.12 -21.44 -5.46
CA THR A 287 13.37 -22.79 -6.00
C THR A 287 14.70 -23.35 -5.51
N ASP A 288 15.73 -22.49 -5.45
CA ASP A 288 16.98 -22.78 -4.75
C ASP A 288 16.97 -22.05 -3.40
N PRO A 289 16.83 -22.77 -2.28
CA PRO A 289 16.72 -22.15 -0.96
C PRO A 289 17.99 -21.45 -0.47
N ILE A 290 19.07 -21.49 -1.23
CA ILE A 290 20.32 -20.78 -0.90
C ILE A 290 20.10 -19.27 -0.77
N LEU A 291 19.09 -18.73 -1.49
CA LEU A 291 18.73 -17.32 -1.47
C LEU A 291 17.60 -16.98 -0.47
N ASP A 292 17.04 -17.97 0.23
CA ASP A 292 16.04 -17.72 1.26
C ASP A 292 16.68 -17.05 2.47
N LEU A 293 16.14 -15.90 2.88
CA LEU A 293 16.55 -15.21 4.09
C LEU A 293 15.98 -15.89 5.34
N ALA A 294 14.71 -16.30 5.27
CA ALA A 294 14.04 -17.09 6.30
C ALA A 294 13.67 -18.48 5.75
N ILE A 295 13.96 -19.54 6.51
CA ILE A 295 13.67 -20.91 6.10
C ILE A 295 12.17 -21.17 6.29
N ASP A 296 11.48 -21.61 5.22
CA ASP A 296 10.04 -21.93 5.25
C ASP A 296 9.16 -20.77 5.77
N PHE A 297 9.50 -19.53 5.46
CA PHE A 297 8.83 -18.30 5.93
C PHE A 297 8.84 -18.11 7.47
N ASP A 298 9.63 -18.88 8.20
CA ASP A 298 9.70 -18.83 9.66
C ASP A 298 10.75 -17.80 10.14
N PRO A 299 10.34 -16.65 10.73
CA PRO A 299 11.25 -15.60 11.19
C PRO A 299 12.19 -16.06 12.31
N SER A 300 11.86 -17.14 13.02
CA SER A 300 12.75 -17.72 14.03
C SER A 300 13.90 -18.55 13.43
N ARG A 301 13.91 -18.73 12.11
CA ARG A 301 14.84 -19.59 11.38
C ARG A 301 15.51 -18.84 10.23
N LEU A 302 16.27 -17.79 10.55
CA LEU A 302 17.08 -17.14 9.53
C LEU A 302 18.12 -18.11 8.97
N SER A 303 18.35 -18.04 7.65
CA SER A 303 19.49 -18.70 7.01
C SER A 303 20.78 -17.91 7.28
N SER A 304 21.94 -18.44 6.87
CA SER A 304 23.18 -17.65 6.89
C SER A 304 23.09 -16.39 6.03
N TRP A 305 22.34 -16.45 4.92
CA TRP A 305 22.07 -15.29 4.08
C TRP A 305 21.17 -14.28 4.81
N GLY A 306 20.13 -14.73 5.50
CA GLY A 306 19.29 -13.86 6.33
C GLY A 306 20.06 -13.19 7.46
N GLU A 307 20.88 -13.93 8.18
CA GLU A 307 21.77 -13.37 9.22
C GLU A 307 22.72 -12.32 8.63
N ARG A 308 23.29 -12.56 7.44
CA ARG A 308 24.16 -11.60 6.74
C ARG A 308 23.43 -10.31 6.43
N ILE A 309 22.21 -10.39 5.86
CA ILE A 309 21.42 -9.23 5.43
C ILE A 309 20.90 -8.42 6.61
N PHE A 310 20.35 -9.07 7.63
CA PHE A 310 19.74 -8.34 8.73
C PHE A 310 20.76 -7.89 9.77
N HIS A 311 21.75 -8.72 10.12
CA HIS A 311 22.63 -8.51 11.28
C HIS A 311 24.11 -8.32 10.92
N GLY A 312 24.51 -8.61 9.70
CA GLY A 312 25.90 -8.43 9.24
C GLY A 312 26.30 -6.96 9.13
N ALA A 313 27.57 -6.72 8.78
CA ALA A 313 28.09 -5.37 8.56
C ALA A 313 27.31 -4.64 7.46
N ASN A 314 26.95 -3.38 7.68
CA ASN A 314 26.07 -2.59 6.82
C ASN A 314 24.69 -3.23 6.61
N GLY A 315 24.28 -4.14 7.49
CA GLY A 315 23.00 -4.83 7.44
C GLY A 315 21.82 -3.95 7.83
N ILE A 316 20.62 -4.45 7.54
CA ILE A 316 19.35 -3.72 7.71
C ILE A 316 19.19 -3.19 9.14
N ALA A 317 19.45 -4.02 10.17
CA ALA A 317 19.28 -3.62 11.57
C ALA A 317 20.19 -2.45 12.00
N GLN A 318 21.31 -2.23 11.29
CA GLN A 318 22.27 -1.16 11.61
C GLN A 318 22.04 0.11 10.80
N THR A 319 21.53 -0.01 9.56
CA THR A 319 21.52 1.08 8.58
C THR A 319 20.15 1.59 8.21
N SER A 320 19.11 0.82 8.52
CA SER A 320 17.73 1.17 8.20
C SER A 320 17.23 2.32 9.08
N LYS A 321 16.54 3.25 8.44
CA LYS A 321 15.76 4.33 9.12
C LYS A 321 14.33 4.26 8.59
N GLU A 322 13.38 4.31 9.49
CA GLU A 322 11.98 4.31 9.10
C GLU A 322 11.62 5.59 8.34
N ALA A 323 10.77 5.49 7.32
CA ALA A 323 10.27 6.65 6.61
C ALA A 323 9.46 7.56 7.54
N THR A 324 9.69 8.86 7.46
CA THR A 324 9.08 9.85 8.36
C THR A 324 7.56 9.96 8.16
N VAL A 325 7.06 9.57 6.98
CA VAL A 325 5.61 9.47 6.70
C VAL A 325 4.87 8.54 7.69
N PHE A 326 5.57 7.58 8.27
CA PHE A 326 5.03 6.70 9.32
C PHE A 326 5.17 7.28 10.73
N GLY A 327 5.60 8.52 10.86
CA GLY A 327 5.89 9.15 12.13
C GLY A 327 7.29 8.83 12.67
N GLY A 328 8.21 8.36 11.80
CA GLY A 328 9.63 8.28 12.05
C GLY A 328 10.19 9.70 12.10
N GLY A 329 10.24 10.31 13.29
CA GLY A 329 10.80 11.64 13.46
C GLY A 329 12.31 11.65 13.35
N THR A 330 12.87 12.85 13.20
CA THR A 330 14.31 13.09 13.25
C THR A 330 14.92 12.34 14.43
N PRO A 331 15.96 11.51 14.24
CA PRO A 331 16.63 10.86 15.37
C PRO A 331 17.08 11.92 16.37
N GLY A 332 16.42 11.96 17.52
CA GLY A 332 16.73 12.94 18.56
C GLY A 332 15.54 13.77 19.08
N ASP A 333 14.37 13.75 18.43
CA ASP A 333 13.20 14.41 19.01
C ASP A 333 12.60 13.55 20.15
N THR A 334 12.74 14.08 21.36
CA THR A 334 12.21 13.49 22.59
C THR A 334 11.13 14.38 23.25
N GLN A 335 10.78 15.49 22.59
CA GLN A 335 9.81 16.43 23.13
C GLN A 335 8.41 16.04 22.66
N ALA A 336 7.55 15.69 23.60
CA ALA A 336 6.16 15.39 23.29
C ALA A 336 5.38 16.66 22.88
N PRO A 337 4.41 16.56 21.95
CA PRO A 337 3.50 17.66 21.62
C PRO A 337 2.78 18.25 22.84
N THR A 338 2.34 19.49 22.73
CA THR A 338 1.39 20.05 23.68
C THR A 338 0.07 19.27 23.67
N ALA A 339 -0.66 19.29 24.78
CA ALA A 339 -2.00 18.69 24.78
C ALA A 339 -2.91 19.38 23.75
N PRO A 340 -3.75 18.64 23.00
CA PRO A 340 -4.83 19.24 22.21
C PRO A 340 -5.79 20.04 23.09
N GLY A 341 -6.43 21.05 22.51
CA GLY A 341 -7.49 21.78 23.21
C GLY A 341 -8.64 20.85 23.61
N THR A 342 -9.47 21.28 24.55
CA THR A 342 -10.68 20.54 24.95
C THR A 342 -11.56 20.27 23.70
N PRO A 343 -11.89 19.00 23.39
CA PRO A 343 -12.75 18.70 22.26
C PRO A 343 -14.14 19.32 22.41
N ALA A 344 -14.73 19.73 21.28
CA ALA A 344 -16.13 20.10 21.17
C ALA A 344 -16.84 19.06 20.30
N ALA A 345 -18.06 18.70 20.68
CA ALA A 345 -18.89 17.78 19.91
C ALA A 345 -19.91 18.53 19.06
N SER A 346 -20.11 18.07 17.83
CA SER A 346 -21.11 18.58 16.88
C SER A 346 -21.66 17.45 16.02
N ALA A 347 -22.69 17.71 15.23
CA ALA A 347 -23.34 16.73 14.35
C ALA A 347 -23.60 15.38 15.04
N VAL A 348 -24.10 15.46 16.29
CA VAL A 348 -24.44 14.27 17.08
C VAL A 348 -25.66 13.61 16.44
N THR A 349 -25.60 12.29 16.28
CA THR A 349 -26.68 11.44 15.79
C THR A 349 -26.92 10.29 16.76
N ALA A 350 -27.80 9.36 16.41
CA ALA A 350 -28.03 8.15 17.19
C ALA A 350 -26.81 7.23 17.26
N THR A 351 -25.88 7.30 16.27
CA THR A 351 -24.78 6.34 16.12
C THR A 351 -23.43 6.98 15.86
N SER A 352 -23.34 8.31 15.86
CA SER A 352 -22.09 9.04 15.60
C SER A 352 -22.04 10.40 16.28
N ALA A 353 -20.84 10.95 16.43
CA ALA A 353 -20.60 12.33 16.86
C ALA A 353 -19.31 12.86 16.19
N THR A 354 -19.33 14.08 15.68
CA THR A 354 -18.12 14.74 15.17
C THR A 354 -17.47 15.51 16.31
N LEU A 355 -16.20 15.24 16.55
CA LEU A 355 -15.37 15.92 17.53
C LEU A 355 -14.40 16.86 16.80
N SER A 356 -14.19 18.05 17.34
CA SER A 356 -13.19 19.00 16.88
C SER A 356 -12.48 19.65 18.07
N TRP A 357 -11.22 20.03 17.91
CA TRP A 357 -10.38 20.57 18.99
C TRP A 357 -9.41 21.62 18.46
N THR A 358 -8.84 22.43 19.36
CA THR A 358 -7.73 23.29 19.00
C THR A 358 -6.49 22.44 18.77
N ALA A 359 -5.81 22.67 17.64
CA ALA A 359 -4.61 21.93 17.30
C ALA A 359 -3.53 22.04 18.38
N ALA A 360 -2.84 20.94 18.62
CA ALA A 360 -1.62 20.91 19.42
C ALA A 360 -0.47 21.56 18.62
N THR A 361 0.60 21.91 19.33
CA THR A 361 1.86 22.39 18.74
C THR A 361 3.01 21.49 19.19
N ASP A 362 4.03 21.40 18.36
CA ASP A 362 5.23 20.65 18.61
C ASP A 362 6.47 21.40 18.09
N ASN A 363 7.68 21.03 18.55
CA ASN A 363 8.93 21.65 18.13
C ASN A 363 9.35 21.25 16.70
N VAL A 364 8.82 20.10 16.19
CA VAL A 364 9.06 19.62 14.82
C VAL A 364 7.75 19.65 14.04
N ALA A 365 6.82 18.75 14.30
CA ALA A 365 5.51 18.71 13.65
C ALA A 365 4.53 17.75 14.37
N ILE A 366 3.22 18.04 14.25
CA ILE A 366 2.15 17.12 14.64
C ILE A 366 1.92 16.12 13.51
N ALA A 367 2.09 14.83 13.77
CA ALA A 367 1.79 13.76 12.82
C ALA A 367 0.31 13.35 12.84
N GLY A 368 -0.39 13.52 13.97
CA GLY A 368 -1.80 13.18 14.06
C GLY A 368 -2.36 13.22 15.47
N TYR A 369 -3.62 12.77 15.59
CA TYR A 369 -4.38 12.76 16.81
C TYR A 369 -5.06 11.40 17.00
N ASP A 370 -5.09 10.93 18.25
CA ASP A 370 -5.79 9.70 18.66
C ASP A 370 -6.94 10.07 19.58
N VAL A 371 -8.14 9.68 19.20
CA VAL A 371 -9.34 9.87 20.02
C VAL A 371 -9.62 8.62 20.84
N VAL A 372 -9.80 8.79 22.13
CA VAL A 372 -10.12 7.72 23.06
C VAL A 372 -11.48 7.95 23.71
N ARG A 373 -12.22 6.86 23.90
CA ARG A 373 -13.38 6.84 24.80
C ARG A 373 -12.88 6.61 26.21
N VAL A 374 -13.32 7.46 27.13
CA VAL A 374 -12.94 7.44 28.55
C VAL A 374 -14.08 6.87 29.37
N ASN A 375 -13.82 5.81 30.14
CA ASN A 375 -14.78 5.23 31.08
C ASN A 375 -14.08 5.04 32.44
N GLY A 376 -14.26 6.02 33.32
CA GLY A 376 -13.49 6.08 34.55
C GLY A 376 -11.99 6.23 34.28
N THR A 377 -11.21 5.24 34.68
CA THR A 377 -9.76 5.18 34.42
C THR A 377 -9.40 4.43 33.15
N THR A 378 -10.36 3.79 32.48
CA THR A 378 -10.13 3.00 31.28
C THR A 378 -10.28 3.86 30.03
N GLU A 379 -9.32 3.77 29.12
CA GLU A 379 -9.34 4.42 27.81
C GLU A 379 -9.37 3.38 26.72
N THR A 380 -10.23 3.60 25.72
CA THR A 380 -10.33 2.73 24.54
C THR A 380 -10.18 3.58 23.29
N PRO A 381 -9.20 3.33 22.40
CA PRO A 381 -9.10 4.01 21.11
C PRO A 381 -10.37 3.82 20.29
N VAL A 382 -10.86 4.89 19.66
CA VAL A 382 -12.11 4.85 18.86
C VAL A 382 -11.97 5.52 17.49
N ALA A 383 -10.98 6.40 17.29
CA ALA A 383 -10.71 7.03 16.02
C ALA A 383 -9.29 7.64 16.01
N SER A 384 -8.75 7.90 14.82
CA SER A 384 -7.55 8.71 14.61
C SER A 384 -7.77 9.69 13.46
N SER A 385 -6.97 10.78 13.41
CA SER A 385 -7.07 11.82 12.39
C SER A 385 -5.72 12.50 12.20
N THR A 386 -5.42 12.93 10.98
CA THR A 386 -4.29 13.85 10.69
C THR A 386 -4.70 15.32 10.81
N THR A 387 -5.99 15.62 11.00
CA THR A 387 -6.53 16.96 11.22
C THR A 387 -7.11 17.08 12.63
N ASN A 388 -7.42 18.30 13.04
CA ASN A 388 -8.01 18.59 14.36
C ASN A 388 -9.53 18.34 14.44
N SER A 389 -10.05 17.39 13.66
CA SER A 389 -11.45 16.96 13.67
C SER A 389 -11.59 15.52 13.19
N VAL A 390 -12.58 14.78 13.74
CA VAL A 390 -12.94 13.43 13.31
C VAL A 390 -14.37 13.09 13.68
N THR A 391 -15.03 12.24 12.89
CA THR A 391 -16.33 11.66 13.25
C THR A 391 -16.14 10.28 13.86
N VAL A 392 -16.53 10.13 15.12
CA VAL A 392 -16.61 8.83 15.81
C VAL A 392 -17.93 8.17 15.44
N THR A 393 -17.88 6.94 14.95
CA THR A 393 -19.04 6.13 14.54
C THR A 393 -19.20 4.89 15.39
N GLY A 394 -20.28 4.10 15.17
CA GLY A 394 -20.52 2.86 15.91
C GLY A 394 -20.99 3.07 17.35
N LEU A 395 -21.51 4.25 17.66
CA LEU A 395 -22.09 4.57 18.97
C LEU A 395 -23.49 3.97 19.12
N THR A 396 -23.91 3.74 20.36
CA THR A 396 -25.27 3.30 20.71
C THR A 396 -26.15 4.53 20.97
N ALA A 397 -27.38 4.50 20.49
CA ALA A 397 -28.35 5.58 20.70
C ALA A 397 -28.67 5.82 22.17
N GLU A 398 -29.08 7.04 22.52
CA GLU A 398 -29.47 7.47 23.88
C GLU A 398 -28.41 7.12 24.94
N THR A 399 -27.13 7.09 24.56
CA THR A 399 -26.03 6.66 25.43
C THR A 399 -25.04 7.82 25.63
N ALA A 400 -24.65 8.03 26.90
CA ALA A 400 -23.65 9.02 27.26
C ALA A 400 -22.23 8.45 27.05
N TYR A 401 -21.38 9.21 26.37
CA TYR A 401 -19.98 8.91 26.13
C TYR A 401 -19.10 10.05 26.62
N SER A 402 -17.87 9.73 27.01
CA SER A 402 -16.83 10.72 27.28
C SER A 402 -15.65 10.45 26.37
N PHE A 403 -15.16 11.48 25.68
CA PHE A 403 -14.03 11.39 24.76
C PHE A 403 -12.92 12.34 25.16
N ALA A 404 -11.68 11.95 24.87
CA ALA A 404 -10.49 12.77 24.98
C ALA A 404 -9.58 12.55 23.77
N VAL A 405 -8.63 13.45 23.56
CA VAL A 405 -7.72 13.44 22.40
C VAL A 405 -6.28 13.54 22.88
N TYR A 406 -5.42 12.83 22.23
CA TYR A 406 -3.97 12.96 22.32
C TYR A 406 -3.41 13.42 20.98
N ALA A 407 -2.38 14.23 20.98
CA ALA A 407 -1.55 14.49 19.82
C ALA A 407 -0.36 13.54 19.83
N ARG A 408 0.12 13.19 18.66
CA ARG A 408 1.41 12.51 18.48
C ARG A 408 2.22 13.23 17.41
N ASP A 409 3.53 13.31 17.63
CA ASP A 409 4.48 13.83 16.65
C ASP A 409 4.96 12.72 15.70
N ALA A 410 5.86 13.10 14.81
CA ALA A 410 6.50 12.19 13.87
C ALA A 410 7.56 11.29 14.52
N ALA A 411 8.08 11.64 15.70
CA ALA A 411 9.01 10.79 16.46
C ALA A 411 8.31 9.72 17.31
N GLY A 412 6.96 9.74 17.35
CA GLY A 412 6.16 8.81 18.15
C GLY A 412 5.94 9.29 19.59
N ASN A 413 6.41 10.50 19.98
CA ASN A 413 6.10 11.05 21.29
C ASN A 413 4.61 11.41 21.33
N ARG A 414 3.98 11.12 22.45
CA ARG A 414 2.55 11.36 22.67
C ARG A 414 2.35 12.46 23.71
N SER A 415 1.46 13.40 23.42
CA SER A 415 1.11 14.49 24.34
C SER A 415 0.47 13.96 25.62
N THR A 416 0.35 14.82 26.60
CA THR A 416 -0.65 14.63 27.67
C THR A 416 -2.05 14.69 27.09
N ARG A 417 -3.00 14.04 27.76
CA ARG A 417 -4.40 13.97 27.35
C ARG A 417 -5.06 15.36 27.40
N SER A 418 -5.93 15.65 26.42
CA SER A 418 -6.86 16.78 26.51
C SER A 418 -7.82 16.64 27.70
N ALA A 419 -8.51 17.68 28.05
CA ALA A 419 -9.73 17.56 28.84
C ALA A 419 -10.75 16.71 28.09
N THR A 420 -11.73 16.12 28.83
CA THR A 420 -12.79 15.31 28.25
C THR A 420 -13.96 16.15 27.77
N VAL A 421 -14.62 15.71 26.68
CA VAL A 421 -15.94 16.16 26.27
C VAL A 421 -16.97 15.06 26.55
N SER A 422 -18.11 15.42 27.10
CA SER A 422 -19.24 14.50 27.25
C SER A 422 -20.24 14.70 26.12
N VAL A 423 -20.67 13.58 25.51
CA VAL A 423 -21.62 13.54 24.41
C VAL A 423 -22.72 12.54 24.75
N THR A 424 -23.96 12.91 24.58
CA THR A 424 -25.07 11.94 24.61
C THR A 424 -25.59 11.82 23.20
N THR A 425 -25.56 10.60 22.65
CA THR A 425 -26.09 10.32 21.31
C THR A 425 -27.59 10.53 21.27
N ASP A 426 -28.07 10.96 20.13
CA ASP A 426 -29.49 11.19 19.92
C ASP A 426 -30.29 9.88 20.02
N ARG A 427 -31.59 10.02 20.21
CA ARG A 427 -32.53 8.92 20.03
C ARG A 427 -32.50 8.49 18.55
N THR A 428 -32.63 7.19 18.29
CA THR A 428 -33.03 6.74 16.96
C THR A 428 -34.39 7.33 16.63
N THR A 429 -34.43 8.45 15.93
CA THR A 429 -35.69 8.94 15.35
C THR A 429 -36.11 7.93 14.27
N PRO A 430 -37.30 7.31 14.40
CA PRO A 430 -37.88 6.58 13.27
C PRO A 430 -37.96 7.57 12.11
N THR A 431 -37.45 7.20 10.94
CA THR A 431 -37.59 8.03 9.74
C THR A 431 -39.09 8.35 9.58
N PRO A 432 -39.51 9.61 9.64
CA PRO A 432 -40.91 9.94 9.49
C PRO A 432 -41.44 9.37 8.18
N GLY A 433 -42.42 8.46 8.26
CA GLY A 433 -43.03 7.82 7.12
C GLY A 433 -42.64 6.37 6.84
N VAL A 434 -41.66 5.81 7.55
CA VAL A 434 -41.31 4.39 7.41
C VAL A 434 -42.06 3.58 8.47
N GLY A 435 -43.13 2.90 8.05
CA GLY A 435 -43.75 1.81 8.79
C GLY A 435 -43.46 0.49 8.05
N CYS A 436 -43.28 -0.60 8.75
CA CYS A 436 -43.06 -1.90 8.13
C CYS A 436 -43.75 -3.02 8.89
N SER A 437 -44.16 -4.03 8.13
CA SER A 437 -44.63 -5.31 8.64
C SER A 437 -43.86 -6.42 7.94
N VAL A 438 -43.37 -7.41 8.69
CA VAL A 438 -42.58 -8.52 8.14
C VAL A 438 -43.22 -9.85 8.48
N GLY A 439 -43.51 -10.63 7.44
CA GLY A 439 -43.92 -12.02 7.57
C GLY A 439 -42.75 -12.94 7.31
N TYR A 440 -42.51 -13.90 8.18
CA TYR A 440 -41.49 -14.94 8.02
C TYR A 440 -42.17 -16.32 7.93
N ARG A 441 -41.77 -17.14 6.94
CA ARG A 441 -42.33 -18.46 6.73
C ARG A 441 -41.25 -19.47 6.36
N VAL A 442 -41.24 -20.63 7.00
CA VAL A 442 -40.46 -21.78 6.55
C VAL A 442 -41.29 -22.48 5.45
N VAL A 443 -40.75 -22.52 4.23
CA VAL A 443 -41.43 -23.07 3.04
C VAL A 443 -41.16 -24.57 2.87
N GLY A 444 -39.98 -25.00 3.33
CA GLY A 444 -39.58 -26.41 3.29
C GLY A 444 -38.48 -26.68 4.32
N GLU A 445 -38.40 -27.89 4.81
CA GLU A 445 -37.46 -28.32 5.83
C GLU A 445 -37.00 -29.74 5.60
N TRP A 446 -35.69 -29.99 5.77
CA TRP A 446 -35.04 -31.29 5.61
C TRP A 446 -33.93 -31.49 6.64
N PRO A 447 -33.39 -32.69 6.81
CA PRO A 447 -32.26 -32.87 7.74
C PRO A 447 -31.09 -31.94 7.42
N GLY A 448 -30.73 -31.09 8.38
CA GLY A 448 -29.60 -30.14 8.27
C GLY A 448 -29.88 -28.84 7.51
N GLY A 449 -31.06 -28.67 6.86
CA GLY A 449 -31.35 -27.47 6.09
C GLY A 449 -32.82 -27.07 6.08
N PHE A 450 -33.11 -25.88 5.56
CA PHE A 450 -34.46 -25.35 5.39
C PHE A 450 -34.50 -24.29 4.29
N GLN A 451 -35.71 -24.02 3.81
CA GLN A 451 -36.00 -22.89 2.94
C GLN A 451 -36.92 -21.92 3.69
N GLY A 452 -36.51 -20.69 3.75
CA GLY A 452 -37.25 -19.57 4.34
C GLY A 452 -37.71 -18.57 3.31
N GLU A 453 -38.81 -17.89 3.61
CA GLU A 453 -39.33 -16.76 2.84
C GLU A 453 -39.68 -15.64 3.78
N ILE A 454 -39.28 -14.42 3.42
CA ILE A 454 -39.55 -13.19 4.19
C ILE A 454 -40.29 -12.22 3.28
N THR A 455 -41.50 -11.82 3.67
CA THR A 455 -42.27 -10.78 2.99
C THR A 455 -42.18 -9.50 3.78
N ILE A 456 -41.67 -8.44 3.15
CA ILE A 456 -41.51 -7.10 3.73
C ILE A 456 -42.59 -6.23 3.13
N ARG A 457 -43.47 -5.66 3.96
CA ARG A 457 -44.53 -4.72 3.54
C ARG A 457 -44.22 -3.32 4.09
N ASN A 458 -44.27 -2.34 3.22
CA ASN A 458 -44.23 -0.95 3.60
C ASN A 458 -45.60 -0.48 4.09
N THR A 459 -45.74 -0.22 5.38
CA THR A 459 -46.95 0.33 6.01
C THR A 459 -46.83 1.83 6.29
N GLY A 460 -45.71 2.45 5.85
CA GLY A 460 -45.47 3.88 5.98
C GLY A 460 -46.18 4.72 4.91
N THR A 461 -45.95 6.02 4.96
CA THR A 461 -46.59 7.00 4.07
C THR A 461 -45.73 7.42 2.88
N ALA A 462 -44.50 6.92 2.78
CA ALA A 462 -43.57 7.16 1.67
C ALA A 462 -43.01 5.84 1.11
N ALA A 463 -42.62 5.83 -0.16
CA ALA A 463 -41.93 4.67 -0.74
C ALA A 463 -40.55 4.47 -0.05
N VAL A 464 -40.18 3.21 0.20
CA VAL A 464 -38.88 2.85 0.74
C VAL A 464 -37.97 2.47 -0.44
N ASN A 465 -36.80 3.12 -0.53
CA ASN A 465 -35.80 2.88 -1.58
C ASN A 465 -34.49 2.45 -0.92
N GLY A 466 -33.87 1.40 -1.42
CA GLY A 466 -32.57 0.95 -0.92
C GLY A 466 -32.61 0.50 0.54
N TRP A 467 -33.55 -0.37 0.88
CA TRP A 467 -33.78 -0.83 2.27
C TRP A 467 -32.69 -1.80 2.77
N ASN A 468 -32.58 -1.90 4.07
CA ASN A 468 -31.79 -2.94 4.75
C ASN A 468 -32.68 -3.65 5.77
N LEU A 469 -32.81 -4.98 5.65
CA LEU A 469 -33.58 -5.80 6.59
C LEU A 469 -32.62 -6.47 7.59
N GLY A 470 -32.84 -6.24 8.87
CA GLY A 470 -32.08 -6.85 9.96
C GLY A 470 -32.93 -7.83 10.78
N PHE A 471 -32.35 -9.00 11.14
CA PHE A 471 -32.93 -9.97 12.06
C PHE A 471 -31.86 -10.86 12.68
N SER A 472 -32.23 -11.67 13.68
CA SER A 472 -31.31 -12.63 14.30
C SER A 472 -31.95 -14.00 14.44
N PHE A 473 -31.19 -15.05 14.15
CA PHE A 473 -31.55 -16.42 14.40
C PHE A 473 -31.25 -16.84 15.85
N ALA A 474 -32.13 -17.65 16.43
CA ALA A 474 -31.99 -18.08 17.84
C ALA A 474 -31.24 -19.42 18.01
N ASP A 475 -31.21 -20.27 16.99
CA ASP A 475 -30.74 -21.66 17.10
C ASP A 475 -29.47 -21.94 16.26
N GLY A 476 -28.69 -20.90 15.93
CA GLY A 476 -27.45 -21.04 15.16
C GLY A 476 -27.66 -21.33 13.68
N GLN A 477 -28.83 -20.99 13.12
CA GLN A 477 -29.10 -21.11 11.69
C GLN A 477 -28.17 -20.19 10.89
N THR A 478 -27.83 -20.62 9.65
CA THR A 478 -27.04 -19.82 8.72
C THR A 478 -27.72 -19.75 7.35
N VAL A 479 -27.62 -18.59 6.69
CA VAL A 479 -28.07 -18.41 5.30
C VAL A 479 -27.01 -18.98 4.34
N SER A 480 -27.41 -19.89 3.46
CA SER A 480 -26.51 -20.51 2.47
C SER A 480 -26.65 -19.88 1.09
N ASN A 481 -27.86 -19.48 0.70
CA ASN A 481 -28.14 -18.81 -0.57
C ASN A 481 -29.41 -17.97 -0.40
N MET A 482 -29.50 -16.84 -1.13
CA MET A 482 -30.66 -15.93 -1.07
C MET A 482 -30.98 -15.38 -2.47
N TRP A 483 -32.26 -15.18 -2.73
CA TRP A 483 -32.76 -14.46 -3.90
C TRP A 483 -33.69 -13.32 -3.47
N GLY A 484 -33.73 -12.27 -4.25
CA GLY A 484 -34.44 -11.02 -3.90
C GLY A 484 -33.67 -10.09 -2.97
N GLY A 485 -32.49 -10.52 -2.48
CA GLY A 485 -31.60 -9.75 -1.64
C GLY A 485 -30.22 -10.38 -1.52
N THR A 486 -29.27 -9.62 -0.93
CA THR A 486 -27.91 -10.06 -0.63
C THR A 486 -27.74 -10.11 0.89
N PRO A 487 -27.52 -11.29 1.48
CA PRO A 487 -27.34 -11.42 2.93
C PRO A 487 -25.89 -11.18 3.34
N THR A 488 -25.72 -10.60 4.52
CA THR A 488 -24.47 -10.61 5.29
C THR A 488 -24.81 -11.16 6.67
N GLN A 489 -24.08 -12.18 7.13
CA GLN A 489 -24.33 -12.81 8.43
C GLN A 489 -23.08 -12.79 9.30
N SER A 490 -23.22 -12.34 10.55
CA SER A 490 -22.17 -12.42 11.58
C SER A 490 -22.77 -13.09 12.82
N GLY A 491 -22.37 -14.31 13.10
CA GLY A 491 -22.97 -15.12 14.17
C GLY A 491 -24.47 -15.30 13.94
N ALA A 492 -25.29 -14.93 14.90
CA ALA A 492 -26.75 -15.01 14.81
C ALA A 492 -27.39 -13.90 13.98
N THR A 493 -26.72 -12.78 13.79
CA THR A 493 -27.29 -11.57 13.18
C THR A 493 -27.16 -11.61 11.66
N VAL A 494 -28.27 -11.37 10.96
CA VAL A 494 -28.36 -11.31 9.51
C VAL A 494 -28.79 -9.90 9.09
N SER A 495 -28.13 -9.35 8.11
CA SER A 495 -28.47 -8.12 7.40
C SER A 495 -28.66 -8.43 5.91
N VAL A 496 -29.73 -7.93 5.32
CA VAL A 496 -30.08 -8.20 3.91
C VAL A 496 -30.23 -6.88 3.17
N ALA A 497 -29.39 -6.64 2.16
CA ALA A 497 -29.56 -5.57 1.19
C ALA A 497 -30.45 -6.03 0.03
N PRO A 498 -31.25 -5.15 -0.63
CA PRO A 498 -32.13 -5.54 -1.71
C PRO A 498 -31.36 -5.89 -2.99
N ALA A 499 -31.92 -6.80 -3.78
CA ALA A 499 -31.53 -6.91 -5.19
C ALA A 499 -32.12 -5.73 -5.98
N ALA A 500 -31.59 -5.43 -7.17
CA ALA A 500 -32.03 -4.29 -7.97
C ALA A 500 -33.56 -4.26 -8.21
N TYR A 501 -34.17 -5.43 -8.42
CA TYR A 501 -35.60 -5.58 -8.69
C TYR A 501 -36.50 -5.56 -7.43
N THR A 502 -35.93 -5.61 -6.24
CA THR A 502 -36.61 -5.48 -4.95
C THR A 502 -36.26 -4.19 -4.22
N ALA A 503 -35.42 -3.35 -4.82
CA ALA A 503 -34.83 -2.16 -4.16
C ALA A 503 -35.88 -1.11 -3.72
N GLN A 504 -37.04 -1.11 -4.35
CA GLN A 504 -38.14 -0.16 -4.02
C GLN A 504 -39.36 -0.91 -3.48
N ILE A 505 -39.91 -0.42 -2.37
CA ILE A 505 -41.18 -0.88 -1.81
C ILE A 505 -42.15 0.32 -1.81
N ALA A 506 -43.11 0.29 -2.72
CA ALA A 506 -44.13 1.37 -2.80
C ALA A 506 -44.96 1.46 -1.48
N VAL A 507 -45.61 2.58 -1.25
CA VAL A 507 -46.55 2.73 -0.14
C VAL A 507 -47.63 1.64 -0.21
N ASN A 508 -47.84 0.91 0.88
CA ASN A 508 -48.70 -0.28 0.98
C ASN A 508 -48.27 -1.47 0.09
N GLY A 509 -47.15 -1.35 -0.62
CA GLY A 509 -46.55 -2.43 -1.41
C GLY A 509 -45.76 -3.40 -0.55
N SER A 510 -45.36 -4.53 -1.15
CA SER A 510 -44.50 -5.52 -0.53
C SER A 510 -43.50 -6.09 -1.51
N VAL A 511 -42.38 -6.58 -0.98
CA VAL A 511 -41.38 -7.38 -1.68
C VAL A 511 -41.14 -8.67 -0.89
N THR A 512 -40.73 -9.72 -1.58
CA THR A 512 -40.43 -10.99 -0.97
C THR A 512 -39.01 -11.39 -1.27
N VAL A 513 -38.26 -11.79 -0.26
CA VAL A 513 -36.94 -12.42 -0.37
C VAL A 513 -37.06 -13.87 0.08
N GLY A 514 -36.40 -14.77 -0.63
CA GLY A 514 -36.36 -16.17 -0.27
C GLY A 514 -34.93 -16.65 -0.08
N PHE A 515 -34.73 -17.65 0.75
CA PHE A 515 -33.40 -18.16 1.01
C PHE A 515 -33.38 -19.63 1.40
N THR A 516 -32.27 -20.29 1.18
CA THR A 516 -31.96 -21.58 1.81
C THR A 516 -30.97 -21.38 2.93
N GLY A 517 -31.08 -22.18 3.97
CA GLY A 517 -30.19 -22.09 5.13
C GLY A 517 -29.90 -23.45 5.74
N ASN A 518 -28.83 -23.48 6.55
CA ASN A 518 -28.49 -24.63 7.39
C ASN A 518 -29.11 -24.45 8.78
N LYS A 519 -29.47 -25.56 9.41
CA LYS A 519 -29.99 -25.57 10.77
C LYS A 519 -29.51 -26.80 11.55
N GLY A 520 -29.51 -26.70 12.86
CA GLY A 520 -29.38 -27.84 13.75
C GLY A 520 -30.70 -28.57 14.00
N ALA A 521 -30.89 -29.08 15.20
CA ALA A 521 -32.10 -29.79 15.61
C ALA A 521 -33.35 -28.89 15.72
N LYS A 522 -33.15 -27.58 15.88
CA LYS A 522 -34.22 -26.58 15.99
C LYS A 522 -34.16 -25.59 14.82
N ASN A 523 -35.31 -24.97 14.55
CA ASN A 523 -35.44 -23.95 13.49
C ASN A 523 -36.49 -22.90 13.92
N THR A 524 -36.22 -22.23 15.04
CA THR A 524 -37.11 -21.19 15.55
C THR A 524 -37.06 -19.97 14.63
N ALA A 525 -38.20 -19.43 14.28
CA ALA A 525 -38.29 -18.19 13.50
C ALA A 525 -37.67 -17.01 14.25
N PRO A 526 -37.09 -16.03 13.54
CA PRO A 526 -36.62 -14.78 14.13
C PRO A 526 -37.74 -14.06 14.89
N ALA A 527 -37.42 -13.59 16.08
CA ALA A 527 -38.43 -12.98 16.97
C ALA A 527 -38.75 -11.50 16.60
N ALA A 528 -37.83 -10.83 15.93
CA ALA A 528 -37.97 -9.42 15.58
C ALA A 528 -37.23 -9.09 14.27
N PHE A 529 -37.74 -8.08 13.58
CA PHE A 529 -37.18 -7.56 12.32
C PHE A 529 -37.05 -6.05 12.36
N THR A 530 -36.04 -5.52 11.69
CA THR A 530 -35.87 -4.08 11.47
C THR A 530 -35.75 -3.79 9.98
N LEU A 531 -36.33 -2.71 9.50
CA LEU A 531 -36.18 -2.21 8.13
C LEU A 531 -35.49 -0.85 8.18
N SER A 532 -34.26 -0.77 7.65
CA SER A 532 -33.41 0.43 7.72
C SER A 532 -33.33 1.04 9.13
N GLY A 533 -33.17 0.17 10.15
CA GLY A 533 -33.10 0.54 11.55
C GLY A 533 -34.45 0.74 12.26
N THR A 534 -35.58 0.78 11.55
CA THR A 534 -36.92 0.89 12.13
C THR A 534 -37.47 -0.50 12.49
N ALA A 535 -37.93 -0.69 13.70
CA ALA A 535 -38.57 -1.95 14.12
C ALA A 535 -39.87 -2.20 13.33
N CYS A 536 -40.02 -3.41 12.78
CA CYS A 536 -41.21 -3.82 12.06
C CYS A 536 -42.17 -4.60 12.96
N THR A 537 -43.47 -4.50 12.67
CA THR A 537 -44.45 -5.42 13.23
C THR A 537 -44.30 -6.79 12.55
N THR A 538 -44.42 -7.88 13.30
CA THR A 538 -44.50 -9.24 12.74
C THR A 538 -45.90 -9.51 12.23
N ALA A 539 -46.04 -10.05 11.01
CA ALA A 539 -47.30 -10.37 10.35
C ALA A 539 -47.62 -11.88 10.46
#